data_288a487243ce0b7e030e88ab2df1b11e
#
_entry.id   288a487243ce0b7e030e88ab2df1b11e
#
_cell.length_a   1.000
_cell.length_b   1.000
_cell.length_c   1.000
_cell.angle_alpha   90.00
_cell.angle_beta   90.00
_cell.angle_gamma   90.00
#
_symmetry.space_group_name_H-M   'P 1'
#
loop_
_entity.id
_entity.type
_entity.pdbx_description
1 polymer ?
#
loop_
_entity_poly.entity_id
_entity_poly.type
_entity_poly.pdbx_seq_one_letter_code
_entity_poly.pdbx_strand_id
1 'polypeptide(L)'
;MKAIILNQPKDFSIKEIDKPQIKDDEVLIRVKASGICTNDVRDFNGDCNYSYPRIGGHEYGGVIEEIGAAVNKAHFKKGDKVVPYIIDDCKECYYCKHGDENICEHHAHSHIFHNPEGLSGYGGFGEFVVAKADDLFVYAEDTP
;
A
#
# COMPACT_ATOMS: atom_id res chain seq x y z
N MET A 1 11.99 -10.46 3.99
CA MET A 1 11.78 -9.87 2.66
C MET A 1 12.74 -8.72 2.42
N LYS A 2 13.11 -8.46 1.18
CA LYS A 2 13.87 -7.26 0.82
C LYS A 2 12.95 -6.06 0.68
N ALA A 3 13.42 -4.90 1.13
CA ALA A 3 12.73 -3.64 0.95
C ALA A 3 13.73 -2.48 0.77
N ILE A 4 13.30 -1.46 0.02
CA ILE A 4 14.02 -0.19 -0.08
C ILE A 4 13.49 0.69 1.06
N ILE A 5 14.36 1.03 1.99
CA ILE A 5 14.02 1.86 3.15
C ILE A 5 14.65 3.22 2.96
N LEU A 6 13.84 4.26 2.92
CA LEU A 6 14.29 5.64 3.03
C LEU A 6 14.52 5.94 4.51
N ASN A 7 15.79 5.98 4.93
CA ASN A 7 16.17 6.18 6.33
C ASN A 7 15.92 7.63 6.78
N GLN A 8 16.17 8.56 5.88
CA GLN A 8 15.95 10.01 5.97
C GLN A 8 16.06 10.61 4.55
N PRO A 9 15.74 11.87 4.34
CA PRO A 9 15.91 12.50 3.02
C PRO A 9 17.31 12.27 2.45
N LYS A 10 17.36 11.87 1.17
CA LYS A 10 18.58 11.58 0.38
C LYS A 10 19.40 10.38 0.86
N ASP A 11 18.87 9.60 1.80
CA ASP A 11 19.55 8.41 2.33
C ASP A 11 18.62 7.21 2.31
N PHE A 12 18.89 6.25 1.45
CA PHE A 12 18.15 4.99 1.40
C PHE A 12 19.08 3.78 1.48
N SER A 13 18.51 2.66 1.90
CA SER A 13 19.21 1.38 1.96
C SER A 13 18.26 0.25 1.53
N ILE A 14 18.84 -0.80 0.95
CA ILE A 14 18.11 -2.05 0.72
C ILE A 14 18.42 -2.95 1.92
N LYS A 15 17.37 -3.35 2.64
CA LYS A 15 17.49 -4.21 3.83
C LYS A 15 16.63 -5.45 3.70
N GLU A 16 17.05 -6.49 4.38
CA GLU A 16 16.23 -7.65 4.66
C GLU A 16 15.49 -7.40 5.98
N ILE A 17 14.17 -7.47 5.95
CA ILE A 17 13.27 -7.21 7.08
C ILE A 17 12.23 -8.33 7.18
N ASP A 18 11.52 -8.40 8.29
CA ASP A 18 10.43 -9.34 8.44
C ASP A 18 9.31 -9.08 7.43
N LYS A 19 8.66 -10.15 6.99
CA LYS A 19 7.46 -10.06 6.16
C LYS A 19 6.32 -9.54 7.02
N PRO A 20 5.53 -8.53 6.55
CA PRO A 20 4.43 -8.00 7.33
C PRO A 20 3.36 -9.07 7.57
N GLN A 21 2.69 -8.98 8.70
CA GLN A 21 1.56 -9.84 9.08
C GLN A 21 0.25 -9.17 8.69
N ILE A 22 -0.72 -9.95 8.20
CA ILE A 22 -2.05 -9.46 7.85
C ILE A 22 -3.02 -9.60 9.00
N LYS A 23 -4.02 -8.71 9.03
CA LYS A 23 -5.23 -8.83 9.86
C LYS A 23 -6.33 -9.57 9.09
N ASP A 24 -7.47 -9.76 9.76
CA ASP A 24 -8.58 -10.53 9.21
C ASP A 24 -9.22 -9.89 7.96
N ASP A 25 -9.20 -8.57 7.83
CA ASP A 25 -9.75 -7.78 6.73
C ASP A 25 -8.71 -7.40 5.64
N GLU A 26 -7.50 -7.92 5.79
CA GLU A 26 -6.36 -7.55 4.94
C GLU A 26 -5.91 -8.69 4.04
N VAL A 27 -5.15 -8.34 3.03
CA VAL A 27 -4.45 -9.29 2.16
C VAL A 27 -2.96 -8.96 2.11
N LEU A 28 -2.15 -9.99 1.97
CA LEU A 28 -0.73 -9.85 1.67
C LEU A 28 -0.53 -9.97 0.17
N ILE A 29 0.11 -8.98 -0.39
CA ILE A 29 0.40 -8.90 -1.82
C ILE A 29 1.90 -9.09 -2.03
N ARG A 30 2.26 -10.01 -2.92
CA ARG A 30 3.61 -10.09 -3.45
C ARG A 30 3.73 -9.09 -4.59
N VAL A 31 4.50 -8.03 -4.38
CA VAL A 31 4.70 -6.96 -5.37
C VAL A 31 5.42 -7.52 -6.60
N LYS A 32 4.93 -7.18 -7.77
CA LYS A 32 5.52 -7.55 -9.07
C LYS A 32 6.15 -6.37 -9.78
N ALA A 33 5.54 -5.19 -9.62
CA ALA A 33 6.05 -3.94 -10.14
C ALA A 33 5.59 -2.80 -9.23
N SER A 34 6.42 -1.78 -9.12
CA SER A 34 6.07 -0.53 -8.44
C SER A 34 6.62 0.64 -9.26
N GLY A 35 5.76 1.61 -9.55
CA GLY A 35 6.13 2.87 -10.17
C GLY A 35 6.90 3.77 -9.21
N ILE A 36 7.65 4.70 -9.76
CA ILE A 36 8.26 5.80 -8.99
C ILE A 36 7.50 7.08 -9.36
N CYS A 37 6.67 7.54 -8.45
CA CYS A 37 5.90 8.76 -8.60
C CYS A 37 6.75 10.00 -8.32
N THR A 38 6.31 11.15 -8.82
CA THR A 38 6.90 12.44 -8.45
C THR A 38 6.90 12.66 -6.93
N ASN A 39 5.90 12.13 -6.22
CA ASN A 39 5.86 12.22 -4.76
C ASN A 39 6.96 11.40 -4.08
N ASP A 40 7.39 10.26 -4.66
CA ASP A 40 8.52 9.51 -4.12
C ASP A 40 9.84 10.29 -4.28
N VAL A 41 9.97 11.03 -5.40
CA VAL A 41 11.12 11.91 -5.63
C VAL A 41 11.12 13.09 -4.63
N ARG A 42 9.96 13.68 -4.38
CA ARG A 42 9.82 14.75 -3.36
C ARG A 42 10.12 14.25 -1.96
N ASP A 43 9.63 13.05 -1.62
CA ASP A 43 9.93 12.38 -0.36
C ASP A 43 11.44 12.14 -0.19
N PHE A 44 12.07 11.59 -1.23
CA PHE A 44 13.53 11.42 -1.24
C PHE A 44 14.28 12.73 -1.05
N ASN A 45 13.83 13.84 -1.62
CA ASN A 45 14.46 15.14 -1.47
C ASN A 45 14.21 15.81 -0.10
N GLY A 46 13.22 15.33 0.66
CA GLY A 46 12.81 15.92 1.94
C GLY A 46 11.79 17.04 1.79
N ASP A 47 11.10 17.12 0.64
CA ASP A 47 10.08 18.13 0.35
C ASP A 47 8.69 17.72 0.91
N CYS A 48 8.60 16.56 1.55
CA CYS A 48 7.39 16.05 2.18
C CYS A 48 7.54 16.00 3.70
N ASN A 49 6.45 16.23 4.41
CA ASN A 49 6.42 16.11 5.88
C ASN A 49 6.04 14.69 6.29
N TYR A 50 6.93 13.73 6.02
CA TYR A 50 6.72 12.33 6.37
C TYR A 50 7.62 11.88 7.52
N SER A 51 7.19 10.80 8.19
CA SER A 51 7.99 10.14 9.21
C SER A 51 8.98 9.15 8.60
N TYR A 52 10.17 9.09 9.13
CA TYR A 52 11.24 8.17 8.73
C TYR A 52 11.67 7.29 9.92
N PRO A 53 12.22 6.09 9.69
CA PRO A 53 12.42 5.45 8.38
C PRO A 53 11.10 4.98 7.75
N ARG A 54 11.08 4.85 6.40
CA ARG A 54 9.87 4.45 5.70
C ARG A 54 10.12 3.62 4.45
N ILE A 55 9.11 2.84 4.04
CA ILE A 55 9.06 2.15 2.76
C ILE A 55 8.05 2.89 1.88
N GLY A 56 8.53 3.54 0.83
CA GLY A 56 7.69 4.25 -0.13
C GLY A 56 6.99 3.33 -1.13
N GLY A 57 6.59 3.90 -2.27
CA GLY A 57 5.93 3.17 -3.35
C GLY A 57 4.44 2.97 -3.11
N HIS A 58 3.62 3.79 -3.75
CA HIS A 58 2.17 3.73 -3.67
C HIS A 58 1.51 3.34 -4.99
N GLU A 59 2.28 3.29 -6.08
CA GLU A 59 1.84 2.86 -7.40
C GLU A 59 2.37 1.45 -7.68
N TYR A 60 1.76 0.44 -7.11
CA TYR A 60 2.22 -0.94 -7.25
C TYR A 60 1.14 -1.87 -7.76
N GLY A 61 1.57 -2.94 -8.39
CA GLY A 61 0.74 -4.09 -8.73
C GLY A 61 1.41 -5.38 -8.28
N GLY A 62 0.62 -6.39 -7.98
CA GLY A 62 1.13 -7.64 -7.48
C GLY A 62 0.13 -8.78 -7.51
N VAL A 63 0.47 -9.83 -6.80
CA VAL A 63 -0.31 -11.06 -6.72
C VAL A 63 -0.64 -11.35 -5.27
N ILE A 64 -1.89 -11.67 -4.98
CA ILE A 64 -2.33 -12.04 -3.63
C ILE A 64 -1.60 -13.30 -3.17
N GLU A 65 -0.86 -13.20 -2.07
CA GLU A 65 -0.13 -14.29 -1.44
C GLU A 65 -0.90 -14.92 -0.28
N GLU A 66 -1.51 -14.08 0.58
CA GLU A 66 -2.30 -14.49 1.74
C GLU A 66 -3.56 -13.64 1.85
N ILE A 67 -4.63 -14.20 2.43
CA ILE A 67 -5.94 -13.56 2.56
C ILE A 67 -6.41 -13.72 4.01
N GLY A 68 -6.79 -12.62 4.63
CA GLY A 68 -7.35 -12.57 5.96
C GLY A 68 -8.69 -13.32 6.08
N ALA A 69 -9.02 -13.73 7.29
CA ALA A 69 -10.16 -14.61 7.55
C ALA A 69 -11.52 -13.96 7.23
N ALA A 70 -11.63 -12.63 7.40
CA ALA A 70 -12.85 -11.87 7.16
C ALA A 70 -13.02 -11.38 5.72
N VAL A 71 -11.97 -11.49 4.88
CA VAL A 71 -12.03 -11.08 3.47
C VAL A 71 -13.01 -11.96 2.70
N ASN A 72 -13.84 -11.35 1.86
CA ASN A 72 -14.80 -12.06 1.03
C ASN A 72 -14.11 -12.89 -0.06
N LYS A 73 -14.02 -14.20 0.16
CA LYS A 73 -13.36 -15.17 -0.74
C LYS A 73 -14.09 -15.41 -2.07
N ALA A 74 -15.29 -14.86 -2.24
CA ALA A 74 -15.95 -14.84 -3.53
C ALA A 74 -15.36 -13.78 -4.48
N HIS A 75 -14.77 -12.73 -3.93
CA HIS A 75 -14.19 -11.63 -4.68
C HIS A 75 -12.67 -11.75 -4.83
N PHE A 76 -11.99 -12.37 -3.86
CA PHE A 76 -10.54 -12.48 -3.84
C PHE A 76 -10.09 -13.92 -3.56
N LYS A 77 -9.09 -14.35 -4.30
CA LYS A 77 -8.41 -15.64 -4.06
C LYS A 77 -6.90 -15.46 -4.16
N LYS A 78 -6.16 -16.37 -3.52
CA LYS A 78 -4.72 -16.44 -3.67
C LYS A 78 -4.36 -16.63 -5.15
N GLY A 79 -3.42 -15.84 -5.64
CA GLY A 79 -2.99 -15.83 -7.03
C GLY A 79 -3.66 -14.75 -7.89
N ASP A 80 -4.71 -14.06 -7.41
CA ASP A 80 -5.30 -12.95 -8.14
C ASP A 80 -4.31 -11.82 -8.30
N LYS A 81 -4.32 -11.21 -9.48
CA LYS A 81 -3.53 -10.02 -9.80
C LYS A 81 -4.31 -8.79 -9.34
N VAL A 82 -3.68 -7.94 -8.54
CA VAL A 82 -4.33 -6.81 -7.92
C VAL A 82 -3.51 -5.53 -8.00
N VAL A 83 -4.21 -4.41 -8.01
CA VAL A 83 -3.67 -3.06 -7.82
C VAL A 83 -4.42 -2.37 -6.70
N PRO A 84 -3.77 -1.51 -5.90
CA PRO A 84 -4.42 -0.79 -4.84
C PRO A 84 -5.17 0.44 -5.37
N TYR A 85 -6.27 0.77 -4.71
CA TYR A 85 -6.84 2.10 -4.72
C TYR A 85 -6.13 2.92 -3.65
N ILE A 86 -5.40 3.93 -4.08
CA ILE A 86 -4.50 4.68 -3.20
C ILE A 86 -5.14 5.89 -2.54
N ILE A 87 -6.42 6.13 -2.81
CA ILE A 87 -7.16 7.22 -2.18
C ILE A 87 -7.72 6.72 -0.86
N ASP A 88 -7.31 7.41 0.19
CA ASP A 88 -7.74 7.14 1.55
C ASP A 88 -9.04 7.88 1.83
N ASP A 89 -10.09 7.13 1.95
CA ASP A 89 -11.41 7.67 2.23
C ASP A 89 -11.95 7.17 3.58
N CYS A 90 -12.65 8.05 4.29
CA CYS A 90 -13.22 7.72 5.58
C CYS A 90 -14.55 6.96 5.49
N LYS A 91 -15.17 6.89 4.32
CA LYS A 91 -16.50 6.31 4.04
C LYS A 91 -17.67 6.94 4.82
N GLU A 92 -17.42 7.96 5.64
CA GLU A 92 -18.37 8.54 6.57
C GLU A 92 -18.74 10.01 6.28
N CYS A 93 -17.83 10.80 5.71
CA CYS A 93 -18.07 12.21 5.42
C CYS A 93 -19.07 12.40 4.27
N TYR A 94 -19.47 13.64 4.07
CA TYR A 94 -20.42 14.00 3.02
C TYR A 94 -19.94 13.52 1.65
N TYR A 95 -18.72 13.80 1.29
CA TYR A 95 -18.15 13.47 -0.02
C TYR A 95 -18.09 11.97 -0.27
N CYS A 96 -17.57 11.20 0.69
CA CYS A 96 -17.54 9.74 0.57
C CYS A 96 -18.92 9.12 0.37
N LYS A 97 -19.94 9.64 1.08
CA LYS A 97 -21.32 9.16 0.93
C LYS A 97 -21.99 9.51 -0.41
N HIS A 98 -21.39 10.42 -1.17
CA HIS A 98 -21.90 10.86 -2.47
C HIS A 98 -21.04 10.39 -3.65
N GLY A 99 -19.99 9.59 -3.40
CA GLY A 99 -19.13 9.02 -4.45
C GLY A 99 -17.98 9.94 -4.87
N ASP A 100 -17.65 10.92 -4.06
CA ASP A 100 -16.59 11.91 -4.28
C ASP A 100 -15.42 11.66 -3.31
N GLU A 101 -14.99 10.39 -3.14
CA GLU A 101 -13.98 9.95 -2.16
C GLU A 101 -12.64 10.68 -2.36
N ASN A 102 -12.33 11.07 -3.59
CA ASN A 102 -11.10 11.79 -3.93
C ASN A 102 -10.95 13.17 -3.27
N ILE A 103 -12.04 13.71 -2.73
CA ILE A 103 -12.07 14.94 -1.93
C ILE A 103 -12.57 14.70 -0.50
N CYS A 104 -12.28 13.53 0.04
CA CYS A 104 -12.60 13.16 1.41
C CYS A 104 -12.07 14.20 2.41
N GLU A 105 -12.92 14.64 3.35
CA GLU A 105 -12.54 15.62 4.40
C GLU A 105 -11.46 15.08 5.35
N HIS A 106 -11.35 13.75 5.44
CA HIS A 106 -10.41 13.05 6.30
C HIS A 106 -9.30 12.35 5.52
N HIS A 107 -9.10 12.77 4.26
CA HIS A 107 -8.06 12.22 3.40
C HIS A 107 -6.67 12.30 4.04
N ALA A 108 -5.86 11.28 3.82
CA ALA A 108 -4.46 11.17 4.26
C ALA A 108 -4.21 10.95 5.77
N HIS A 109 -5.21 10.63 6.57
CA HIS A 109 -5.03 10.44 8.00
C HIS A 109 -5.22 9.01 8.48
N SER A 110 -5.72 8.11 7.66
CA SER A 110 -6.12 6.76 8.08
C SER A 110 -5.30 5.63 7.49
N HIS A 111 -4.40 5.90 6.53
CA HIS A 111 -3.63 4.83 5.94
C HIS A 111 -2.63 4.24 6.88
N ILE A 112 -3.05 3.15 7.32
CA ILE A 112 -2.22 2.25 8.07
C ILE A 112 -1.82 1.14 7.11
N PHE A 113 -0.80 1.41 6.33
CA PHE A 113 -0.06 0.31 5.75
C PHE A 113 0.72 -0.33 6.89
N HIS A 114 0.44 -1.60 7.13
CA HIS A 114 1.10 -2.32 8.21
C HIS A 114 2.47 -2.79 7.73
N ASN A 115 3.42 -1.88 7.79
CA ASN A 115 4.82 -2.23 7.68
C ASN A 115 5.32 -2.87 8.99
N PRO A 116 6.42 -3.60 8.96
CA PRO A 116 7.10 -4.05 10.17
C PRO A 116 7.33 -2.91 11.15
N GLU A 117 7.40 -3.24 12.44
CA GLU A 117 7.51 -2.27 13.52
C GLU A 117 8.62 -1.23 13.26
N GLY A 118 8.29 0.02 13.48
CA GLY A 118 9.22 1.15 13.30
C GLY A 118 9.34 1.66 11.86
N LEU A 119 8.61 1.08 10.90
CA LEU A 119 8.61 1.54 9.51
C LEU A 119 7.26 2.15 9.14
N SER A 120 7.27 3.32 8.51
CA SER A 120 6.09 3.99 7.95
C SER A 120 6.00 3.81 6.43
N GLY A 121 4.98 4.38 5.80
CA GLY A 121 4.84 4.48 4.33
C GLY A 121 4.00 3.38 3.69
N TYR A 122 3.90 3.44 2.37
CA TYR A 122 2.97 2.62 1.58
C TYR A 122 3.43 1.18 1.35
N GLY A 123 4.72 0.89 1.43
CA GLY A 123 5.25 -0.47 1.37
C GLY A 123 5.51 -1.04 -0.04
N GLY A 124 5.09 -0.38 -1.11
CA GLY A 124 5.22 -0.91 -2.47
C GLY A 124 6.66 -1.07 -2.97
N PHE A 125 7.64 -0.44 -2.30
CA PHE A 125 9.07 -0.68 -2.55
C PHE A 125 9.64 -1.85 -1.73
N GLY A 126 8.78 -2.72 -1.22
CA GLY A 126 9.11 -4.01 -0.62
C GLY A 126 8.67 -5.19 -1.51
N GLU A 127 9.20 -6.38 -1.25
CA GLU A 127 8.75 -7.61 -1.95
C GLU A 127 7.31 -7.99 -1.60
N PHE A 128 6.84 -7.57 -0.41
CA PHE A 128 5.48 -7.81 0.06
C PHE A 128 4.92 -6.54 0.70
N VAL A 129 3.63 -6.35 0.52
CA VAL A 129 2.85 -5.24 1.10
C VAL A 129 1.51 -5.76 1.59
N VAL A 130 1.00 -5.14 2.65
CA VAL A 130 -0.34 -5.40 3.17
C VAL A 130 -1.29 -4.31 2.66
N ALA A 131 -2.48 -4.70 2.24
CA ALA A 131 -3.56 -3.78 1.88
C ALA A 131 -4.89 -4.29 2.42
N LYS A 132 -5.83 -3.38 2.68
CA LYS A 132 -7.22 -3.76 2.94
C LYS A 132 -7.84 -4.33 1.67
N ALA A 133 -8.64 -5.37 1.80
CA ALA A 133 -9.29 -5.99 0.66
C ALA A 133 -10.21 -5.02 -0.09
N ASP A 134 -10.91 -4.13 0.64
CA ASP A 134 -11.83 -3.14 0.06
C ASP A 134 -11.13 -2.07 -0.79
N ASP A 135 -9.82 -1.92 -0.64
CA ASP A 135 -9.02 -0.96 -1.39
C ASP A 135 -8.32 -1.58 -2.60
N LEU A 136 -8.74 -2.78 -3.02
CA LEU A 136 -8.10 -3.51 -4.12
C LEU A 136 -9.02 -3.72 -5.31
N PHE A 137 -8.43 -3.58 -6.49
CA PHE A 137 -9.03 -4.00 -7.75
C PHE A 137 -8.31 -5.22 -8.30
N VAL A 138 -9.09 -6.25 -8.66
CA VAL A 138 -8.58 -7.37 -9.45
C VAL A 138 -8.56 -6.98 -10.91
N TYR A 139 -7.46 -7.20 -11.60
CA TYR A 139 -7.37 -6.96 -13.04
C TYR A 139 -7.29 -8.26 -13.84
N ALA A 140 -7.72 -8.20 -15.10
CA ALA A 140 -7.80 -9.35 -15.96
C ALA A 140 -6.44 -9.99 -16.22
N GLU A 141 -6.43 -11.30 -16.46
CA GLU A 141 -5.20 -12.07 -16.62
C GLU A 141 -4.40 -11.68 -17.87
N ASP A 142 -5.08 -11.16 -18.89
CA ASP A 142 -4.53 -10.68 -20.15
C ASP A 142 -4.13 -9.20 -20.13
N THR A 143 -4.27 -8.52 -18.99
CA THR A 143 -3.73 -7.17 -18.81
C THR A 143 -2.21 -7.21 -18.92
N PRO A 144 -1.60 -6.40 -19.79
CA PRO A 144 -0.17 -6.40 -20.04
C PRO A 144 0.66 -6.00 -18.82
#